data_a8450c66acc23d0a7d855e9e3f1bcfab
#
_entry.id   a8450c66acc23d0a7d855e9e3f1bcfab
#
_cell.length_a   1.000
_cell.length_b   1.000
_cell.length_c   1.000
_cell.angle_alpha   90.00
_cell.angle_beta   90.00
_cell.angle_gamma   90.00
#
_symmetry.space_group_name_H-M   'P 1'
#
loop_
_entity.id
_entity.type
_entity.pdbx_description
1 polymer ?
#
loop_
_entity_poly.entity_id
_entity_poly.type
_entity_poly.pdbx_seq_one_letter_code
_entity_poly.pdbx_strand_id
1 'polypeptide(L)'
;MNYKITVIFIFLALATAGIFYYFSSNQSEEVSIDPPWFYQVSMDDINFIEVTRKDKSVGFYKNDDRTWSFVNPKGIPPSYERWGGVTLLLSGPQTQRLLVADKVDDPAQYGLDDPNLIINFDLIGGRNLTLKLGDATSDFKHYYCQINDFEELFIISSMWNDVLGDLVDDLPYPKWYVKRDPKEVVGIAIYKGDIQSQATPAKKFETKNNIDWYFMDLSDTKDESTTNMLNQSPGTSYAAFLKTSDKVELNQSLWSEKQYLVAGPSKIEVVQSYASEPEDYKKYGIQDGGNAIELRFNSSSQKGTEFTDGILLKIGNKTEDGKFYYAYSENNEFIKPVLSIDADWVENVMDLYDNPPIK
;
A
#
# COMPACT_ATOMS: atom_id res chain seq x y z
N MET A 1 -5.60 -74.31 16.36
CA MET A 1 -4.68 -73.14 16.40
C MET A 1 -3.46 -73.59 17.21
N ASN A 2 -2.27 -73.47 16.67
CA ASN A 2 -1.10 -74.12 17.27
C ASN A 2 -0.62 -73.26 18.46
N TYR A 3 -0.83 -73.79 19.70
CA TYR A 3 -0.53 -73.13 20.98
C TYR A 3 0.86 -72.42 20.98
N LYS A 4 1.86 -73.05 20.36
CA LYS A 4 3.22 -72.52 20.28
C LYS A 4 3.26 -71.22 19.48
N ILE A 5 2.46 -71.09 18.42
CA ILE A 5 2.38 -69.87 17.58
C ILE A 5 1.70 -68.76 18.37
N THR A 6 0.65 -69.03 19.11
CA THR A 6 -0.06 -68.03 19.94
C THR A 6 0.85 -67.48 21.04
N VAL A 7 1.67 -68.32 21.69
CA VAL A 7 2.63 -67.84 22.70
C VAL A 7 3.71 -66.96 22.12
N ILE A 8 4.20 -67.24 20.89
CA ILE A 8 5.19 -66.35 20.16
C ILE A 8 4.58 -65.00 19.87
N PHE A 9 3.34 -64.93 19.40
CA PHE A 9 2.69 -63.66 19.12
C PHE A 9 2.45 -62.81 20.38
N ILE A 10 2.09 -63.42 21.49
CA ILE A 10 1.93 -62.71 22.79
C ILE A 10 3.29 -62.15 23.24
N PHE A 11 4.35 -62.95 23.11
CA PHE A 11 5.69 -62.49 23.51
C PHE A 11 6.20 -61.35 22.63
N LEU A 12 5.92 -61.40 21.31
CA LEU A 12 6.26 -60.34 20.38
C LEU A 12 5.48 -59.04 20.64
N ALA A 13 4.20 -59.17 20.98
CA ALA A 13 3.35 -58.02 21.35
C ALA A 13 3.80 -57.34 22.65
N LEU A 14 4.20 -58.15 23.66
CA LEU A 14 4.73 -57.61 24.92
C LEU A 14 6.12 -56.97 24.72
N ALA A 15 6.97 -57.53 23.87
CA ALA A 15 8.28 -56.95 23.54
C ALA A 15 8.13 -55.61 22.79
N THR A 16 7.24 -55.53 21.80
CA THR A 16 6.96 -54.29 21.10
C THR A 16 6.33 -53.21 21.98
N ALA A 17 5.41 -53.60 22.87
CA ALA A 17 4.82 -52.68 23.86
C ALA A 17 5.88 -52.17 24.85
N GLY A 18 6.79 -53.04 25.30
CA GLY A 18 7.90 -52.67 26.20
C GLY A 18 8.91 -51.71 25.52
N ILE A 19 9.24 -51.98 24.26
CA ILE A 19 10.09 -51.08 23.45
C ILE A 19 9.42 -49.72 23.24
N PHE A 20 8.14 -49.72 22.89
CA PHE A 20 7.38 -48.49 22.71
C PHE A 20 7.30 -47.68 24.01
N TYR A 21 7.02 -48.34 25.14
CA TYR A 21 6.99 -47.69 26.45
C TYR A 21 8.37 -47.11 26.83
N TYR A 22 9.43 -47.86 26.57
CA TYR A 22 10.81 -47.39 26.83
C TYR A 22 11.18 -46.15 26.00
N PHE A 23 10.85 -46.14 24.69
CA PHE A 23 11.07 -45.00 23.85
C PHE A 23 10.16 -43.81 24.19
N SER A 24 8.90 -44.06 24.53
CA SER A 24 7.97 -43.01 24.94
C SER A 24 8.31 -42.38 26.29
N SER A 25 8.82 -43.19 27.25
CA SER A 25 9.21 -42.67 28.57
C SER A 25 10.60 -42.02 28.59
N ASN A 26 11.45 -42.29 27.58
CA ASN A 26 12.75 -41.66 27.40
C ASN A 26 12.76 -40.57 26.32
N GLN A 27 11.63 -40.24 25.69
CA GLN A 27 11.50 -38.94 25.08
C GLN A 27 11.57 -37.96 26.25
N SER A 28 12.78 -37.43 26.48
CA SER A 28 12.92 -36.16 27.17
C SER A 28 11.89 -35.25 26.48
N GLU A 29 10.91 -34.74 27.22
CA GLU A 29 10.23 -33.56 26.81
C GLU A 29 11.37 -32.60 26.49
N GLU A 30 11.69 -32.40 25.19
CA GLU A 30 12.27 -31.17 24.80
C GLU A 30 11.27 -30.14 25.32
N VAL A 31 11.62 -29.55 26.45
CA VAL A 31 10.98 -28.36 26.92
C VAL A 31 11.20 -27.40 25.76
N SER A 32 10.22 -27.34 24.84
CA SER A 32 10.15 -26.26 23.88
C SER A 32 10.02 -25.04 24.79
N ILE A 33 11.15 -24.38 25.01
CA ILE A 33 11.16 -23.05 25.58
C ILE A 33 10.53 -22.23 24.48
N ASP A 34 9.19 -22.20 24.47
CA ASP A 34 8.47 -21.25 23.68
C ASP A 34 9.06 -19.88 24.02
N PRO A 35 9.53 -19.10 23.05
CA PRO A 35 10.07 -17.80 23.36
C PRO A 35 9.02 -17.03 24.15
N PRO A 36 9.41 -16.34 25.24
CA PRO A 36 8.45 -15.70 26.12
C PRO A 36 7.66 -14.66 25.31
N TRP A 37 6.36 -14.87 25.23
CA TRP A 37 5.43 -13.92 24.65
C TRP A 37 5.27 -12.73 25.59
N PHE A 38 5.63 -11.54 25.17
CA PHE A 38 5.32 -10.40 26.01
C PHE A 38 3.93 -9.83 25.73
N TYR A 39 3.36 -10.05 24.56
CA TYR A 39 1.94 -9.87 24.27
C TYR A 39 1.51 -10.64 23.03
N GLN A 40 0.20 -10.93 22.95
CA GLN A 40 -0.46 -11.42 21.76
C GLN A 40 -1.88 -10.85 21.71
N VAL A 41 -2.26 -10.29 20.58
CA VAL A 41 -3.58 -9.73 20.34
C VAL A 41 -4.09 -10.14 18.96
N SER A 42 -5.41 -10.14 18.77
CA SER A 42 -5.97 -10.34 17.44
C SER A 42 -5.73 -9.09 16.58
N MET A 43 -5.37 -9.27 15.32
CA MET A 43 -5.31 -8.18 14.35
C MET A 43 -6.65 -7.43 14.22
N ASP A 44 -7.77 -8.16 14.39
CA ASP A 44 -9.09 -7.59 14.30
C ASP A 44 -9.43 -6.68 15.49
N ASP A 45 -8.79 -6.89 16.63
CA ASP A 45 -9.00 -6.09 17.84
C ASP A 45 -8.23 -4.76 17.79
N ILE A 46 -7.23 -4.61 16.91
CA ILE A 46 -6.50 -3.35 16.74
C ILE A 46 -7.39 -2.36 15.98
N ASN A 47 -7.67 -1.19 16.56
CA ASN A 47 -8.54 -0.18 15.98
C ASN A 47 -7.88 1.20 15.79
N PHE A 48 -6.72 1.42 16.40
CA PHE A 48 -5.92 2.64 16.25
C PHE A 48 -4.44 2.28 16.33
N ILE A 49 -3.60 2.98 15.57
CA ILE A 49 -2.15 2.83 15.57
C ILE A 49 -1.55 4.21 15.41
N GLU A 50 -0.61 4.56 16.29
CA GLU A 50 0.22 5.74 16.16
C GLU A 50 1.68 5.35 16.28
N VAL A 51 2.48 5.82 15.34
CA VAL A 51 3.93 5.59 15.33
C VAL A 51 4.62 6.95 15.42
N THR A 52 5.52 7.07 16.37
CA THR A 52 6.30 8.30 16.61
C THR A 52 7.78 7.99 16.51
N ARG A 53 8.48 8.79 15.72
CA ARG A 53 9.94 8.77 15.61
C ARG A 53 10.47 10.18 15.81
N LYS A 54 11.17 10.42 16.92
CA LYS A 54 11.63 11.76 17.33
C LYS A 54 10.45 12.74 17.40
N ASP A 55 10.49 13.79 16.57
CA ASP A 55 9.49 14.86 16.49
C ASP A 55 8.37 14.62 15.46
N LYS A 56 8.40 13.48 14.77
CA LYS A 56 7.40 13.11 13.77
C LYS A 56 6.47 12.03 14.28
N SER A 57 5.19 12.16 13.97
CA SER A 57 4.18 11.16 14.30
C SER A 57 3.21 10.95 13.14
N VAL A 58 2.74 9.71 12.98
CA VAL A 58 1.67 9.35 12.06
C VAL A 58 0.67 8.46 12.77
N GLY A 59 -0.61 8.77 12.61
CA GLY A 59 -1.70 8.00 13.19
C GLY A 59 -2.62 7.41 12.13
N PHE A 60 -3.15 6.23 12.43
CA PHE A 60 -4.09 5.48 11.60
C PHE A 60 -5.24 4.98 12.47
N TYR A 61 -6.44 4.98 11.91
CA TYR A 61 -7.61 4.42 12.57
C TYR A 61 -8.34 3.44 11.66
N LYS A 62 -9.00 2.46 12.27
CA LYS A 62 -9.81 1.48 11.57
C LYS A 62 -11.22 2.00 11.39
N ASN A 63 -11.73 1.99 10.17
CA ASN A 63 -13.10 2.37 9.84
C ASN A 63 -14.09 1.24 10.20
N ASP A 64 -15.38 1.56 10.20
CA ASP A 64 -16.46 0.58 10.46
C ASP A 64 -16.48 -0.55 9.42
N ASP A 65 -16.07 -0.29 8.18
CA ASP A 65 -15.91 -1.26 7.09
C ASP A 65 -14.62 -2.08 7.18
N ARG A 66 -13.87 -1.96 8.29
CA ARG A 66 -12.58 -2.59 8.58
C ARG A 66 -11.39 -2.14 7.72
N THR A 67 -11.58 -1.13 6.89
CA THR A 67 -10.46 -0.48 6.20
C THR A 67 -9.70 0.44 7.17
N TRP A 68 -8.46 0.79 6.80
CA TRP A 68 -7.65 1.72 7.57
C TRP A 68 -7.56 3.07 6.88
N SER A 69 -7.49 4.13 7.68
CA SER A 69 -7.32 5.50 7.19
C SER A 69 -6.33 6.27 8.05
N PHE A 70 -5.63 7.22 7.45
CA PHE A 70 -4.85 8.21 8.20
C PHE A 70 -5.74 9.04 9.12
N VAL A 71 -5.23 9.38 10.29
CA VAL A 71 -5.83 10.41 11.16
C VAL A 71 -5.70 11.79 10.51
N ASN A 72 -4.53 12.06 9.92
CA ASN A 72 -4.25 13.29 9.21
C ASN A 72 -3.32 13.00 7.99
N PRO A 73 -3.80 13.22 6.78
CA PRO A 73 -5.13 13.73 6.37
C PRO A 73 -6.23 12.71 6.63
N LYS A 74 -7.36 13.19 7.18
CA LYS A 74 -8.46 12.32 7.59
C LYS A 74 -9.10 11.58 6.41
N GLY A 75 -9.30 10.27 6.59
CA GLY A 75 -10.07 9.44 5.66
C GLY A 75 -9.29 8.93 4.45
N ILE A 76 -8.03 9.34 4.27
CA ILE A 76 -7.18 8.78 3.21
C ILE A 76 -6.72 7.39 3.64
N PRO A 77 -6.95 6.32 2.85
CA PRO A 77 -6.41 5.00 3.15
C PRO A 77 -4.88 4.97 2.93
N PRO A 78 -4.12 4.22 3.72
CA PRO A 78 -2.72 3.97 3.41
C PRO A 78 -2.58 3.08 2.16
N SER A 79 -1.47 3.22 1.43
CA SER A 79 -1.14 2.34 0.31
C SER A 79 -1.07 0.89 0.76
N TYR A 80 -1.78 0.02 0.08
CA TYR A 80 -1.85 -1.40 0.42
C TYR A 80 -0.46 -2.08 0.41
N GLU A 81 0.37 -1.73 -0.55
CA GLU A 81 1.73 -2.29 -0.69
C GLU A 81 2.59 -2.04 0.55
N ARG A 82 2.43 -0.88 1.18
CA ARG A 82 3.24 -0.45 2.33
C ARG A 82 2.56 -0.69 3.68
N TRP A 83 1.23 -0.80 3.68
CA TRP A 83 0.44 -1.10 4.86
C TRP A 83 0.33 -2.59 5.15
N GLY A 84 0.50 -3.42 4.11
CA GLY A 84 0.35 -4.87 4.21
C GLY A 84 1.27 -5.47 5.29
N GLY A 85 0.67 -6.21 6.22
CA GLY A 85 1.41 -6.86 7.31
C GLY A 85 1.63 -6.02 8.58
N VAL A 86 1.34 -4.71 8.59
CA VAL A 86 1.50 -3.85 9.79
C VAL A 86 0.69 -4.38 10.98
N THR A 87 -0.59 -4.64 10.78
CA THR A 87 -1.47 -5.18 11.83
C THR A 87 -1.08 -6.59 12.25
N LEU A 88 -0.59 -7.42 11.32
CA LEU A 88 -0.05 -8.74 11.62
C LEU A 88 1.21 -8.63 12.49
N LEU A 89 2.12 -7.72 12.15
CA LEU A 89 3.32 -7.47 12.95
C LEU A 89 2.94 -7.02 14.36
N LEU A 90 2.01 -6.08 14.49
CA LEU A 90 1.53 -5.56 15.77
C LEU A 90 0.68 -6.57 16.56
N SER A 91 0.13 -7.62 15.94
CA SER A 91 -0.57 -8.67 16.67
C SER A 91 0.36 -9.50 17.58
N GLY A 92 1.64 -9.31 17.48
CA GLY A 92 2.63 -9.96 18.33
C GLY A 92 2.98 -11.38 17.90
N PRO A 93 3.34 -11.65 16.62
CA PRO A 93 3.74 -12.97 16.17
C PRO A 93 5.01 -13.47 16.85
N GLN A 94 5.20 -14.78 16.84
CA GLN A 94 6.29 -15.51 17.53
C GLN A 94 7.72 -15.18 17.08
N THR A 95 7.94 -14.25 16.21
CA THR A 95 9.24 -14.02 15.64
C THR A 95 10.17 -13.23 16.56
N GLN A 96 11.21 -13.89 17.06
CA GLN A 96 12.46 -13.31 17.55
C GLN A 96 12.33 -12.27 18.67
N ARG A 97 11.57 -12.59 19.69
CA ARG A 97 11.53 -11.84 20.93
C ARG A 97 12.24 -12.62 22.02
N LEU A 98 13.23 -12.02 22.62
CA LEU A 98 13.94 -12.65 23.73
C LEU A 98 13.85 -11.75 24.95
N LEU A 99 13.49 -12.32 26.08
CA LEU A 99 13.63 -11.68 27.37
C LEU A 99 15.13 -11.57 27.68
N VAL A 100 15.59 -10.34 27.89
CA VAL A 100 17.02 -10.05 28.20
C VAL A 100 17.22 -9.88 29.68
N ALA A 101 16.28 -9.20 30.35
CA ALA A 101 16.30 -8.98 31.79
C ALA A 101 14.89 -8.87 32.35
N ASP A 102 14.70 -9.37 33.57
CA ASP A 102 13.43 -9.26 34.28
C ASP A 102 13.14 -7.85 34.75
N LYS A 103 14.17 -7.00 34.79
CA LYS A 103 14.09 -5.61 35.21
C LYS A 103 15.11 -4.74 34.49
N VAL A 104 14.65 -3.56 34.06
CA VAL A 104 15.50 -2.49 33.51
C VAL A 104 15.85 -1.53 34.64
N ASP A 105 17.08 -1.59 35.15
CA ASP A 105 17.55 -0.70 36.21
C ASP A 105 17.91 0.70 35.70
N ASP A 106 18.43 0.79 34.46
CA ASP A 106 18.82 2.05 33.82
C ASP A 106 18.37 2.04 32.34
N PRO A 107 17.21 2.61 32.03
CA PRO A 107 16.67 2.69 30.66
C PRO A 107 17.60 3.37 29.66
N ALA A 108 18.45 4.33 30.11
CA ALA A 108 19.36 5.06 29.23
C ALA A 108 20.42 4.15 28.60
N GLN A 109 20.81 3.06 29.26
CA GLN A 109 21.77 2.09 28.69
C GLN A 109 21.26 1.38 27.44
N TYR A 110 19.95 1.40 27.22
CA TYR A 110 19.27 0.71 26.13
C TYR A 110 18.57 1.68 25.18
N GLY A 111 18.78 3.00 25.37
CA GLY A 111 18.11 4.05 24.58
C GLY A 111 16.59 4.13 24.84
N LEU A 112 16.11 3.65 25.99
CA LEU A 112 14.67 3.59 26.31
C LEU A 112 14.17 4.86 27.02
N ASP A 113 15.05 5.73 27.46
CA ASP A 113 14.74 7.09 28.00
C ASP A 113 14.49 8.10 26.85
N ASP A 114 15.11 7.89 25.68
CA ASP A 114 14.86 8.62 24.44
C ASP A 114 14.67 7.63 23.28
N PRO A 115 13.54 6.90 23.21
CA PRO A 115 13.35 5.80 22.27
C PRO A 115 13.44 6.23 20.82
N ASN A 116 14.12 5.42 20.00
CA ASN A 116 14.19 5.63 18.56
C ASN A 116 12.82 5.55 17.89
N LEU A 117 11.90 4.72 18.42
CA LEU A 117 10.57 4.54 17.92
C LEU A 117 9.60 4.27 19.08
N ILE A 118 8.45 4.95 19.08
CA ILE A 118 7.34 4.68 20.00
C ILE A 118 6.13 4.27 19.16
N ILE A 119 5.52 3.15 19.50
CA ILE A 119 4.34 2.63 18.83
C ILE A 119 3.22 2.52 19.86
N ASN A 120 2.17 3.31 19.69
CA ASN A 120 0.94 3.23 20.47
C ASN A 120 -0.12 2.57 19.63
N PHE A 121 -0.84 1.60 20.17
CA PHE A 121 -2.01 1.06 19.50
C PHE A 121 -3.10 0.68 20.49
N ASP A 122 -4.33 1.02 20.09
CA ASP A 122 -5.52 0.78 20.88
C ASP A 122 -6.22 -0.50 20.40
N LEU A 123 -6.79 -1.20 21.35
CA LEU A 123 -7.58 -2.41 21.13
C LEU A 123 -9.06 -2.15 21.41
N ILE A 124 -9.92 -2.90 20.74
CA ILE A 124 -11.33 -2.98 21.07
C ILE A 124 -11.46 -3.35 22.55
N GLY A 125 -12.33 -2.61 23.28
CA GLY A 125 -12.48 -2.79 24.74
C GLY A 125 -11.60 -1.84 25.57
N GLY A 126 -10.88 -0.89 24.95
CA GLY A 126 -10.22 0.23 25.65
C GLY A 126 -8.84 -0.10 26.23
N ARG A 127 -8.24 -1.24 25.86
CA ARG A 127 -6.83 -1.52 26.20
C ARG A 127 -5.91 -0.76 25.24
N ASN A 128 -4.85 -0.20 25.79
CA ASN A 128 -3.79 0.44 25.03
C ASN A 128 -2.46 -0.30 25.25
N LEU A 129 -1.69 -0.42 24.20
CA LEU A 129 -0.33 -0.95 24.24
C LEU A 129 0.65 0.07 23.66
N THR A 130 1.71 0.33 24.40
CA THR A 130 2.82 1.19 24.02
C THR A 130 4.09 0.37 23.97
N LEU A 131 4.73 0.34 22.80
CA LEU A 131 6.03 -0.26 22.59
C LEU A 131 7.06 0.85 22.44
N LYS A 132 8.13 0.77 23.23
CA LYS A 132 9.29 1.67 23.12
C LYS A 132 10.46 0.87 22.56
N LEU A 133 10.98 1.26 21.40
CA LEU A 133 12.18 0.70 20.81
C LEU A 133 13.32 1.68 21.04
N GLY A 134 14.30 1.22 21.82
CA GLY A 134 15.53 1.97 22.12
C GLY A 134 16.62 1.76 21.07
N ASP A 135 17.83 1.47 21.52
CA ASP A 135 18.98 1.27 20.67
C ASP A 135 18.98 -0.09 19.96
N ALA A 136 19.69 -0.16 18.83
CA ALA A 136 19.97 -1.42 18.17
C ALA A 136 20.97 -2.25 18.98
N THR A 137 20.83 -3.57 18.93
CA THR A 137 21.87 -4.48 19.45
C THR A 137 23.17 -4.34 18.64
N SER A 138 24.29 -4.77 19.20
CA SER A 138 25.62 -4.62 18.58
C SER A 138 25.76 -5.31 17.21
N ASP A 139 24.91 -6.31 16.92
CA ASP A 139 24.85 -7.00 15.62
C ASP A 139 23.85 -6.37 14.63
N PHE A 140 23.14 -5.31 15.04
CA PHE A 140 22.11 -4.59 14.29
C PHE A 140 20.93 -5.44 13.81
N LYS A 141 20.74 -6.63 14.41
CA LYS A 141 19.63 -7.51 14.02
C LYS A 141 18.39 -7.32 14.88
N HIS A 142 18.55 -6.70 16.04
CA HIS A 142 17.48 -6.50 17.01
C HIS A 142 17.53 -5.08 17.57
N TYR A 143 16.44 -4.68 18.21
CA TYR A 143 16.34 -3.48 19.02
C TYR A 143 15.91 -3.84 20.44
N TYR A 144 16.44 -3.14 21.42
CA TYR A 144 15.93 -3.20 22.78
C TYR A 144 14.50 -2.67 22.80
N CYS A 145 13.63 -3.37 23.53
CA CYS A 145 12.20 -3.05 23.55
C CYS A 145 11.63 -3.16 24.95
N GLN A 146 10.79 -2.22 25.30
CA GLN A 146 9.96 -2.23 26.50
C GLN A 146 8.50 -2.04 26.11
N ILE A 147 7.60 -2.72 26.82
CA ILE A 147 6.17 -2.62 26.57
C ILE A 147 5.47 -1.97 27.77
N ASN A 148 4.66 -0.96 27.52
CA ASN A 148 4.01 -0.16 28.55
C ASN A 148 5.03 0.30 29.62
N ASP A 149 4.65 0.16 30.88
CA ASP A 149 5.51 0.43 32.04
C ASP A 149 6.02 -0.87 32.70
N PHE A 150 6.11 -1.98 31.91
CA PHE A 150 6.66 -3.22 32.41
C PHE A 150 8.14 -3.08 32.71
N GLU A 151 8.59 -3.78 33.75
CA GLU A 151 10.02 -3.70 34.16
C GLU A 151 10.94 -4.55 33.29
N GLU A 152 10.37 -5.49 32.50
CA GLU A 152 11.11 -6.42 31.68
C GLU A 152 11.71 -5.77 30.44
N LEU A 153 12.91 -6.21 30.08
CA LEU A 153 13.61 -5.83 28.87
C LEU A 153 13.56 -6.94 27.84
N PHE A 154 13.07 -6.64 26.67
CA PHE A 154 13.06 -7.53 25.53
C PHE A 154 13.97 -7.04 24.42
N ILE A 155 14.33 -7.93 23.51
CA ILE A 155 14.84 -7.58 22.18
C ILE A 155 13.88 -8.11 21.13
N ILE A 156 13.65 -7.30 20.10
CA ILE A 156 12.79 -7.65 18.96
C ILE A 156 13.56 -7.46 17.66
N SER A 157 13.13 -8.16 16.60
CA SER A 157 13.77 -8.07 15.29
C SER A 157 13.82 -6.62 14.76
N SER A 158 14.92 -6.27 14.07
CA SER A 158 15.06 -4.98 13.37
C SER A 158 13.93 -4.70 12.38
N MET A 159 13.26 -5.74 11.87
CA MET A 159 12.10 -5.59 10.99
C MET A 159 10.98 -4.71 11.59
N TRP A 160 10.84 -4.69 12.92
CA TRP A 160 9.86 -3.82 13.59
C TRP A 160 10.23 -2.34 13.41
N ASN A 161 11.51 -2.01 13.60
CA ASN A 161 11.99 -0.66 13.35
C ASN A 161 11.86 -0.27 11.87
N ASP A 162 12.21 -1.18 10.97
CA ASP A 162 12.23 -0.92 9.54
C ASP A 162 10.79 -0.71 9.03
N VAL A 163 9.87 -1.66 9.28
CA VAL A 163 8.49 -1.58 8.79
C VAL A 163 7.71 -0.43 9.42
N LEU A 164 7.77 -0.29 10.76
CA LEU A 164 6.97 0.72 11.45
C LEU A 164 7.60 2.10 11.40
N GLY A 165 8.92 2.18 11.37
CA GLY A 165 9.63 3.44 11.21
C GLY A 165 9.45 4.03 9.82
N ASP A 166 9.43 3.20 8.78
CA ASP A 166 9.16 3.65 7.42
C ASP A 166 7.77 4.28 7.26
N LEU A 167 6.80 3.93 8.13
CA LEU A 167 5.49 4.60 8.13
C LEU A 167 5.59 6.10 8.49
N VAL A 168 6.61 6.48 9.26
CA VAL A 168 6.85 7.88 9.67
C VAL A 168 7.81 8.59 8.73
N ASP A 169 8.88 7.90 8.31
CA ASP A 169 9.94 8.51 7.51
C ASP A 169 9.51 8.77 6.06
N ASP A 170 8.68 7.87 5.52
CA ASP A 170 8.09 7.97 4.20
C ASP A 170 6.62 7.54 4.29
N LEU A 171 5.73 8.51 4.46
CA LEU A 171 4.31 8.27 4.69
C LEU A 171 3.70 7.36 3.61
N PRO A 172 2.97 6.29 3.99
CA PRO A 172 2.42 5.32 3.04
C PRO A 172 1.18 5.86 2.32
N TYR A 173 1.30 7.03 1.67
CA TYR A 173 0.21 7.56 0.87
C TYR A 173 -0.04 6.71 -0.38
N PRO A 174 -1.31 6.52 -0.77
CA PRO A 174 -1.62 5.92 -2.06
C PRO A 174 -1.14 6.84 -3.20
N LYS A 175 -0.74 6.24 -4.31
CA LYS A 175 -0.16 6.96 -5.45
C LYS A 175 -1.05 8.11 -5.95
N TRP A 176 -2.35 7.91 -5.93
CA TRP A 176 -3.32 8.91 -6.40
C TRP A 176 -3.45 10.13 -5.48
N TYR A 177 -3.04 10.03 -4.22
CA TYR A 177 -3.11 11.14 -3.26
C TYR A 177 -1.90 12.07 -3.33
N VAL A 178 -0.76 11.59 -3.80
CA VAL A 178 0.49 12.36 -3.83
C VAL A 178 0.50 13.29 -5.04
N LYS A 179 0.55 14.60 -4.79
CA LYS A 179 0.76 15.60 -5.83
C LYS A 179 2.18 15.44 -6.39
N ARG A 180 2.29 15.35 -7.72
CA ARG A 180 3.57 15.18 -8.41
C ARG A 180 4.26 16.51 -8.70
N ASP A 181 5.59 16.53 -8.64
CA ASP A 181 6.35 17.63 -9.22
C ASP A 181 6.16 17.57 -10.75
N PRO A 182 5.74 18.67 -11.41
CA PRO A 182 5.61 18.71 -12.86
C PRO A 182 6.85 18.25 -13.62
N LYS A 183 8.04 18.38 -13.01
CA LYS A 183 9.31 17.93 -13.59
C LYS A 183 9.48 16.40 -13.60
N GLU A 184 8.76 15.69 -12.75
CA GLU A 184 8.77 14.23 -12.70
C GLU A 184 7.76 13.63 -13.68
N VAL A 185 6.76 14.41 -14.11
CA VAL A 185 5.71 13.94 -14.99
C VAL A 185 6.20 13.92 -16.43
N VAL A 186 6.09 12.75 -17.06
CA VAL A 186 6.56 12.50 -18.42
C VAL A 186 5.42 12.30 -19.43
N GLY A 187 4.19 12.26 -18.96
CA GLY A 187 3.03 12.13 -19.85
C GLY A 187 1.69 12.33 -19.16
N ILE A 188 0.72 12.79 -19.93
CA ILE A 188 -0.70 12.79 -19.60
C ILE A 188 -1.46 12.22 -20.80
N ALA A 189 -2.32 11.23 -20.55
CA ALA A 189 -3.25 10.72 -21.56
C ALA A 189 -4.68 10.98 -21.12
N ILE A 190 -5.51 11.40 -22.07
CA ILE A 190 -6.90 11.76 -21.84
C ILE A 190 -7.75 10.84 -22.70
N TYR A 191 -8.66 10.13 -22.05
CA TYR A 191 -9.59 9.21 -22.66
C TYR A 191 -10.98 9.83 -22.60
N LYS A 192 -11.59 10.03 -23.76
CA LYS A 192 -12.97 10.53 -23.86
C LYS A 192 -13.84 9.37 -24.33
N GLY A 193 -14.52 8.76 -23.37
CA GLY A 193 -15.24 7.52 -23.60
C GLY A 193 -16.53 7.74 -24.36
N ASP A 194 -16.80 6.83 -25.30
CA ASP A 194 -18.14 6.59 -25.84
C ASP A 194 -18.67 5.26 -25.29
N ILE A 195 -19.51 5.36 -24.28
CA ILE A 195 -20.10 4.22 -23.57
C ILE A 195 -20.89 3.30 -24.51
N GLN A 196 -21.43 3.86 -25.60
CA GLN A 196 -22.25 3.09 -26.56
C GLN A 196 -21.38 2.28 -27.52
N SER A 197 -20.25 2.81 -27.94
CA SER A 197 -19.33 2.15 -28.87
C SER A 197 -18.30 1.26 -28.20
N GLN A 198 -18.17 1.32 -26.88
CA GLN A 198 -17.06 0.71 -26.10
C GLN A 198 -15.66 1.18 -26.56
N ALA A 199 -15.60 2.19 -27.41
CA ALA A 199 -14.35 2.80 -27.82
C ALA A 199 -13.95 3.88 -26.80
N THR A 200 -12.67 3.91 -26.48
CA THR A 200 -12.11 4.93 -25.59
C THR A 200 -10.96 5.62 -26.32
N PRO A 201 -11.26 6.52 -27.29
CA PRO A 201 -10.23 7.23 -28.01
C PRO A 201 -9.38 8.05 -27.07
N ALA A 202 -8.08 8.04 -27.28
CA ALA A 202 -7.11 8.71 -26.42
C ALA A 202 -6.36 9.81 -27.17
N LYS A 203 -6.10 10.89 -26.48
CA LYS A 203 -5.13 11.92 -26.86
C LYS A 203 -4.07 12.05 -25.79
N LYS A 204 -2.83 12.24 -26.21
CA LYS A 204 -1.69 12.09 -25.34
C LYS A 204 -0.70 13.23 -25.50
N PHE A 205 -0.14 13.65 -24.38
CA PHE A 205 0.94 14.60 -24.28
C PHE A 205 2.11 13.93 -23.58
N GLU A 206 3.27 13.90 -24.20
CA GLU A 206 4.48 13.24 -23.66
C GLU A 206 5.72 14.10 -23.80
N THR A 207 6.66 13.86 -22.92
CA THR A 207 8.01 14.41 -23.00
C THR A 207 9.04 13.31 -22.73
N LYS A 208 10.23 13.45 -23.33
CA LYS A 208 11.38 12.58 -23.04
C LYS A 208 12.38 13.21 -22.08
N ASN A 209 12.39 14.54 -22.00
CA ASN A 209 13.40 15.33 -21.30
C ASN A 209 12.80 16.37 -20.35
N ASN A 210 11.49 16.30 -20.11
CA ASN A 210 10.69 17.24 -19.31
C ASN A 210 10.68 18.69 -19.83
N ILE A 211 11.21 18.91 -21.03
CA ILE A 211 11.28 20.25 -21.68
C ILE A 211 10.43 20.24 -22.94
N ASP A 212 10.72 19.32 -23.85
CA ASP A 212 10.06 19.22 -25.14
C ASP A 212 8.86 18.30 -25.06
N TRP A 213 7.68 18.86 -25.12
CA TRP A 213 6.43 18.13 -25.09
C TRP A 213 5.85 17.96 -26.50
N TYR A 214 5.26 16.81 -26.74
CA TYR A 214 4.66 16.41 -28.01
C TYR A 214 3.24 15.96 -27.79
N PHE A 215 2.38 16.25 -28.75
CA PHE A 215 1.02 15.78 -28.82
C PHE A 215 0.91 14.57 -29.76
N MET A 216 0.04 13.64 -29.44
CA MET A 216 -0.34 12.50 -30.27
C MET A 216 -1.84 12.28 -30.20
N ASP A 217 -2.48 12.21 -31.36
CA ASP A 217 -3.87 11.82 -31.48
C ASP A 217 -3.94 10.31 -31.77
N LEU A 218 -4.50 9.54 -30.84
CA LEU A 218 -4.65 8.09 -30.95
C LEU A 218 -6.11 7.69 -31.24
N SER A 219 -7.00 8.67 -31.46
CA SER A 219 -8.44 8.44 -31.67
C SER A 219 -8.74 7.70 -32.98
N ASP A 220 -7.89 7.83 -34.01
CA ASP A 220 -8.07 7.22 -35.34
C ASP A 220 -7.42 5.84 -35.48
N THR A 221 -6.77 5.32 -34.43
CA THR A 221 -6.15 4.01 -34.49
C THR A 221 -7.22 2.90 -34.40
N LYS A 222 -7.69 2.46 -35.56
CA LYS A 222 -8.66 1.35 -35.71
C LYS A 222 -8.07 -0.04 -35.49
N ASP A 223 -6.93 -0.16 -34.84
CA ASP A 223 -6.26 -1.43 -34.66
C ASP A 223 -6.81 -2.15 -33.42
N GLU A 224 -7.51 -3.28 -33.58
CA GLU A 224 -8.03 -4.12 -32.50
C GLU A 224 -6.96 -4.55 -31.50
N SER A 225 -5.68 -4.59 -31.92
CA SER A 225 -4.54 -4.84 -31.04
C SER A 225 -4.38 -3.73 -29.99
N THR A 226 -4.73 -2.51 -30.34
CA THR A 226 -4.63 -1.32 -29.49
C THR A 226 -5.67 -1.33 -28.37
N THR A 227 -6.92 -1.72 -28.69
CA THR A 227 -8.02 -1.81 -27.74
C THR A 227 -7.79 -2.91 -26.70
N ASN A 228 -7.20 -4.02 -27.11
CA ASN A 228 -6.85 -5.13 -26.21
C ASN A 228 -5.64 -4.80 -25.30
N MET A 229 -4.77 -3.86 -25.69
CA MET A 229 -3.65 -3.41 -24.87
C MET A 229 -4.05 -2.38 -23.80
N LEU A 230 -5.09 -1.58 -24.06
CA LEU A 230 -5.65 -0.65 -23.07
C LEU A 230 -6.33 -1.36 -21.90
N ASN A 231 -6.76 -2.60 -22.11
CA ASN A 231 -7.35 -3.47 -21.06
C ASN A 231 -6.30 -4.30 -20.29
N GLN A 232 -5.02 -4.21 -20.64
CA GLN A 232 -3.94 -4.84 -19.89
C GLN A 232 -3.34 -3.84 -18.89
N SER A 233 -2.97 -4.37 -17.73
CA SER A 233 -2.45 -3.60 -16.59
C SER A 233 -1.56 -2.42 -16.96
N PRO A 234 -1.76 -1.25 -16.35
CA PRO A 234 -0.86 -0.10 -16.54
C PRO A 234 0.57 -0.51 -16.16
N GLY A 235 1.48 -0.51 -17.07
CA GLY A 235 2.90 -0.76 -16.80
C GLY A 235 3.65 -1.65 -17.79
N THR A 236 3.01 -2.55 -18.52
CA THR A 236 3.75 -3.54 -19.34
C THR A 236 3.65 -3.32 -20.86
N SER A 237 2.68 -2.59 -21.38
CA SER A 237 2.42 -2.51 -22.84
C SER A 237 2.83 -1.22 -23.54
N TYR A 238 3.20 -0.21 -22.81
CA TYR A 238 3.31 1.15 -23.34
C TYR A 238 4.59 1.42 -24.17
N ALA A 239 5.65 0.67 -23.94
CA ALA A 239 6.87 0.81 -24.72
C ALA A 239 6.72 0.42 -26.23
N ALA A 240 5.70 -0.41 -26.55
CA ALA A 240 5.42 -0.81 -27.93
C ALA A 240 4.68 0.27 -28.73
N PHE A 241 3.98 1.18 -28.09
CA PHE A 241 3.23 2.28 -28.73
C PHE A 241 4.09 3.44 -29.21
N LEU A 242 5.33 3.53 -28.81
CA LEU A 242 6.26 4.58 -29.24
C LEU A 242 6.77 4.44 -30.68
N LYS A 243 6.14 3.62 -31.52
CA LYS A 243 6.42 3.61 -32.96
C LYS A 243 5.74 4.79 -33.64
N THR A 244 6.37 5.95 -33.54
CA THR A 244 6.78 6.85 -34.64
C THR A 244 5.77 7.18 -35.75
N SER A 245 4.53 7.46 -35.51
CA SER A 245 3.80 8.26 -36.48
C SER A 245 3.13 9.42 -35.77
N ASP A 246 3.37 10.61 -36.25
CA ASP A 246 2.57 11.77 -36.00
C ASP A 246 2.69 12.47 -34.65
N LYS A 247 3.92 12.55 -34.12
CA LYS A 247 4.22 13.48 -33.02
C LYS A 247 4.09 14.92 -33.54
N VAL A 248 3.10 15.62 -33.03
CA VAL A 248 2.89 17.02 -33.33
C VAL A 248 3.58 17.86 -32.26
N GLU A 249 4.37 18.84 -32.68
CA GLU A 249 4.99 19.80 -31.77
C GLU A 249 3.92 20.67 -31.13
N LEU A 250 4.02 20.87 -29.81
CA LEU A 250 3.17 21.81 -29.12
C LEU A 250 3.60 23.26 -29.36
N ASN A 251 2.65 24.16 -29.31
CA ASN A 251 2.92 25.60 -29.14
C ASN A 251 3.40 25.79 -27.68
N GLN A 252 4.70 25.97 -27.51
CA GLN A 252 5.34 26.04 -26.20
C GLN A 252 4.78 27.14 -25.30
N SER A 253 4.37 28.28 -25.87
CA SER A 253 3.77 29.36 -25.09
C SER A 253 2.42 28.96 -24.51
N LEU A 254 1.55 28.39 -25.33
CA LEU A 254 0.23 27.89 -24.88
C LEU A 254 0.36 26.69 -23.92
N TRP A 255 1.33 25.82 -24.18
CA TRP A 255 1.56 24.65 -23.30
C TRP A 255 2.07 25.09 -21.93
N SER A 256 2.96 26.06 -21.84
CA SER A 256 3.48 26.52 -20.55
C SER A 256 2.39 27.06 -19.63
N GLU A 257 1.31 27.62 -20.17
CA GLU A 257 0.15 28.08 -19.42
C GLU A 257 -0.69 26.90 -18.88
N LYS A 258 -0.62 25.72 -19.50
CA LYS A 258 -1.38 24.51 -19.16
C LYS A 258 -0.53 23.47 -18.40
N GLN A 259 0.78 23.60 -18.36
CA GLN A 259 1.69 22.59 -17.82
C GLN A 259 1.44 22.26 -16.33
N TYR A 260 0.86 23.19 -15.56
CA TYR A 260 0.51 22.93 -14.17
C TYR A 260 -0.50 21.77 -14.01
N LEU A 261 -1.29 21.48 -15.06
CA LEU A 261 -2.29 20.39 -15.03
C LEU A 261 -1.65 19.00 -14.87
N VAL A 262 -0.41 18.83 -15.34
CA VAL A 262 0.27 17.54 -15.23
C VAL A 262 0.61 17.14 -13.78
N ALA A 263 0.62 18.11 -12.85
CA ALA A 263 0.84 17.81 -11.43
C ALA A 263 -0.29 17.01 -10.75
N GLY A 264 -1.43 16.88 -11.44
CA GLY A 264 -2.63 16.24 -10.90
C GLY A 264 -3.58 17.24 -10.24
N PRO A 265 -4.74 16.75 -9.75
CA PRO A 265 -5.75 17.61 -9.13
C PRO A 265 -5.24 18.27 -7.85
N SER A 266 -5.70 19.49 -7.62
CA SER A 266 -5.31 20.28 -6.44
C SER A 266 -6.00 19.78 -5.16
N LYS A 267 -7.17 19.14 -5.29
CA LYS A 267 -7.98 18.64 -4.20
C LYS A 267 -8.54 17.26 -4.52
N ILE A 268 -8.31 16.34 -3.60
CA ILE A 268 -8.81 14.97 -3.65
C ILE A 268 -9.37 14.64 -2.26
N GLU A 269 -10.59 14.12 -2.22
CA GLU A 269 -11.22 13.64 -0.99
C GLU A 269 -11.80 12.23 -1.21
N VAL A 270 -11.87 11.43 -0.16
CA VAL A 270 -12.50 10.11 -0.21
C VAL A 270 -14.00 10.27 0.09
N VAL A 271 -14.84 9.83 -0.84
CA VAL A 271 -16.30 9.83 -0.71
C VAL A 271 -16.80 8.53 -0.11
N GLN A 272 -16.22 7.42 -0.54
CA GLN A 272 -16.51 6.08 -0.04
C GLN A 272 -15.19 5.32 0.05
N SER A 273 -14.84 4.88 1.26
CA SER A 273 -13.53 4.28 1.55
C SER A 273 -13.35 2.90 0.90
N TYR A 274 -14.42 2.17 0.71
CA TYR A 274 -14.40 0.86 0.08
C TYR A 274 -15.51 0.71 -0.95
N ALA A 275 -15.12 0.35 -2.16
CA ALA A 275 -16.02 -0.03 -3.24
C ALA A 275 -15.39 -1.22 -3.98
N SER A 276 -16.12 -2.33 -4.12
CA SER A 276 -15.59 -3.56 -4.75
C SER A 276 -16.44 -4.01 -5.93
N GLU A 277 -17.72 -3.66 -5.93
CA GLU A 277 -18.66 -4.12 -6.94
C GLU A 277 -18.87 -3.06 -8.02
N PRO A 278 -19.09 -3.46 -9.27
CA PRO A 278 -19.37 -2.52 -10.35
C PRO A 278 -20.54 -1.55 -10.05
N GLU A 279 -21.54 -2.02 -9.30
CA GLU A 279 -22.70 -1.21 -8.92
C GLU A 279 -22.32 -0.06 -7.95
N ASP A 280 -21.29 -0.24 -7.14
CA ASP A 280 -20.80 0.81 -6.26
C ASP A 280 -20.31 2.02 -7.04
N TYR A 281 -19.74 1.81 -8.22
CA TYR A 281 -19.21 2.87 -9.07
C TYR A 281 -20.28 3.48 -9.97
N LYS A 282 -21.24 2.69 -10.43
CA LYS A 282 -22.32 3.17 -11.33
C LYS A 282 -23.14 4.31 -10.77
N LYS A 283 -23.45 4.29 -9.46
CA LYS A 283 -24.21 5.38 -8.82
C LYS A 283 -23.49 6.73 -8.90
N TYR A 284 -22.18 6.71 -9.07
CA TYR A 284 -21.34 7.88 -9.26
C TYR A 284 -21.04 8.18 -10.73
N GLY A 285 -21.66 7.42 -11.66
CA GLY A 285 -21.44 7.57 -13.10
C GLY A 285 -20.08 7.07 -13.58
N ILE A 286 -19.36 6.30 -12.76
CA ILE A 286 -18.06 5.72 -13.13
C ILE A 286 -18.33 4.38 -13.81
N GLN A 287 -17.91 4.23 -15.07
CA GLN A 287 -18.21 3.06 -15.91
C GLN A 287 -16.99 2.71 -16.77
N ASP A 288 -16.94 1.44 -17.19
CA ASP A 288 -15.99 1.03 -18.21
C ASP A 288 -16.31 1.71 -19.54
N GLY A 289 -15.28 2.14 -20.25
CA GLY A 289 -15.43 2.93 -21.48
C GLY A 289 -15.81 4.40 -21.26
N GLY A 290 -15.91 4.86 -20.00
CA GLY A 290 -16.13 6.26 -19.66
C GLY A 290 -14.88 7.13 -19.81
N ASN A 291 -14.99 8.40 -19.41
CA ASN A 291 -13.85 9.31 -19.40
C ASN A 291 -12.79 8.86 -18.41
N ALA A 292 -11.50 9.03 -18.78
CA ALA A 292 -10.40 8.78 -17.86
C ALA A 292 -9.21 9.70 -18.15
N ILE A 293 -8.39 9.91 -17.12
CA ILE A 293 -7.16 10.69 -17.20
C ILE A 293 -6.03 9.84 -16.62
N GLU A 294 -4.97 9.65 -17.40
CA GLU A 294 -3.76 8.95 -16.97
C GLU A 294 -2.62 9.93 -16.82
N LEU A 295 -1.97 9.94 -15.66
CA LEU A 295 -0.73 10.67 -15.41
C LEU A 295 0.42 9.68 -15.37
N ARG A 296 1.53 9.99 -16.04
CA ARG A 296 2.74 9.17 -16.05
C ARG A 296 3.92 9.99 -15.53
N PHE A 297 4.69 9.36 -14.69
CA PHE A 297 5.82 10.03 -14.03
C PHE A 297 6.99 9.06 -13.85
N ASN A 298 8.19 9.63 -13.80
CA ASN A 298 9.37 8.89 -13.44
C ASN A 298 9.35 8.57 -11.95
N SER A 299 9.71 7.35 -11.64
CA SER A 299 9.81 6.84 -10.29
C SER A 299 11.10 6.05 -10.15
N SER A 300 11.60 5.90 -8.95
CA SER A 300 12.77 5.08 -8.66
C SER A 300 12.43 4.03 -7.60
N SER A 301 12.93 2.82 -7.79
CA SER A 301 12.84 1.78 -6.76
C SER A 301 13.78 2.08 -5.61
N GLN A 302 13.57 1.46 -4.46
CA GLN A 302 14.49 1.53 -3.31
C GLN A 302 15.94 1.11 -3.66
N LYS A 303 16.11 0.36 -4.75
CA LYS A 303 17.43 -0.04 -5.30
C LYS A 303 17.99 0.94 -6.33
N GLY A 304 17.36 2.10 -6.52
CA GLY A 304 17.80 3.13 -7.45
C GLY A 304 17.52 2.82 -8.93
N THR A 305 16.70 1.81 -9.24
CA THR A 305 16.28 1.54 -10.63
C THR A 305 15.16 2.51 -11.01
N GLU A 306 15.39 3.31 -12.06
CA GLU A 306 14.39 4.19 -12.62
C GLU A 306 13.37 3.42 -13.46
N PHE A 307 12.10 3.77 -13.32
CA PHE A 307 11.00 3.24 -14.13
C PHE A 307 9.92 4.29 -14.30
N THR A 308 9.06 4.12 -15.29
CA THR A 308 7.88 4.96 -15.47
C THR A 308 6.70 4.30 -14.76
N ASP A 309 6.08 5.05 -13.87
CA ASP A 309 4.85 4.65 -13.17
C ASP A 309 3.67 5.51 -13.64
N GLY A 310 2.45 5.15 -13.28
CA GLY A 310 1.27 5.88 -13.70
C GLY A 310 0.11 5.79 -12.73
N ILE A 311 -0.81 6.75 -12.87
CA ILE A 311 -2.08 6.79 -12.17
C ILE A 311 -3.16 6.96 -13.23
N LEU A 312 -4.10 6.01 -13.30
CA LEU A 312 -5.29 6.10 -14.14
C LEU A 312 -6.50 6.46 -13.28
N LEU A 313 -7.06 7.64 -13.51
CA LEU A 313 -8.28 8.12 -12.86
C LEU A 313 -9.47 7.95 -13.82
N LYS A 314 -10.40 7.05 -13.52
CA LYS A 314 -11.69 6.96 -14.21
C LYS A 314 -12.61 8.03 -13.65
N ILE A 315 -13.22 8.82 -14.53
CA ILE A 315 -14.00 10.00 -14.18
C ILE A 315 -15.49 9.68 -14.31
N GLY A 316 -16.26 9.94 -13.27
CA GLY A 316 -17.68 9.79 -13.22
C GLY A 316 -18.45 11.10 -13.39
N ASN A 317 -19.62 11.18 -12.74
CA ASN A 317 -20.47 12.36 -12.78
C ASN A 317 -19.88 13.52 -11.97
N LYS A 318 -20.27 14.73 -12.33
CA LYS A 318 -20.05 15.92 -11.52
C LYS A 318 -20.91 15.88 -10.26
N THR A 319 -20.40 16.36 -9.14
CA THR A 319 -21.17 16.48 -7.89
C THR A 319 -22.33 17.48 -8.04
N GLU A 320 -23.36 17.37 -7.21
CA GLU A 320 -24.52 18.26 -7.28
C GLU A 320 -24.17 19.74 -7.10
N ASP A 321 -23.18 20.05 -6.28
CA ASP A 321 -22.67 21.42 -6.07
C ASP A 321 -21.79 21.93 -7.20
N GLY A 322 -21.46 21.06 -8.16
CA GLY A 322 -20.66 21.37 -9.33
C GLY A 322 -19.15 21.60 -9.08
N LYS A 323 -18.65 21.34 -7.86
CA LYS A 323 -17.27 21.66 -7.51
C LYS A 323 -16.30 20.51 -7.73
N PHE A 324 -16.80 19.26 -7.80
CA PHE A 324 -15.98 18.08 -7.93
C PHE A 324 -16.55 17.13 -8.99
N TYR A 325 -15.71 16.21 -9.45
CA TYR A 325 -16.11 15.01 -10.17
C TYR A 325 -15.87 13.78 -9.30
N TYR A 326 -16.77 12.83 -9.32
CA TYR A 326 -16.50 11.51 -8.78
C TYR A 326 -15.45 10.80 -9.63
N ALA A 327 -14.58 10.07 -9.01
CA ALA A 327 -13.54 9.32 -9.69
C ALA A 327 -13.12 8.07 -8.89
N TYR A 328 -12.43 7.14 -9.52
CA TYR A 328 -11.60 6.19 -8.81
C TYR A 328 -10.27 5.98 -9.53
N SER A 329 -9.26 5.58 -8.76
CA SER A 329 -7.95 5.25 -9.31
C SER A 329 -7.88 3.76 -9.64
N GLU A 330 -7.62 3.43 -10.92
CA GLU A 330 -7.42 2.04 -11.37
C GLU A 330 -5.94 1.66 -11.22
N ASN A 331 -5.48 1.60 -9.98
CA ASN A 331 -4.16 1.07 -9.64
C ASN A 331 -4.32 -0.37 -9.15
N ASN A 332 -3.22 -1.13 -9.07
CA ASN A 332 -3.19 -2.48 -8.49
C ASN A 332 -3.47 -2.49 -6.97
N GLU A 333 -4.05 -1.43 -6.43
CA GLU A 333 -4.42 -1.38 -5.03
C GLU A 333 -5.66 -2.23 -4.76
N PHE A 334 -5.62 -3.02 -3.70
CA PHE A 334 -6.73 -3.87 -3.28
C PHE A 334 -7.95 -3.03 -2.86
N ILE A 335 -7.71 -1.87 -2.25
CA ILE A 335 -8.74 -0.93 -1.82
C ILE A 335 -8.87 0.15 -2.88
N LYS A 336 -10.04 0.24 -3.51
CA LYS A 336 -10.35 1.22 -4.55
C LYS A 336 -11.45 2.16 -4.06
N PRO A 337 -11.10 3.22 -3.33
CA PRO A 337 -12.09 4.17 -2.83
C PRO A 337 -12.72 4.96 -3.98
N VAL A 338 -13.96 5.38 -3.78
CA VAL A 338 -14.55 6.44 -4.61
C VAL A 338 -14.04 7.78 -4.10
N LEU A 339 -13.51 8.54 -5.02
CA LEU A 339 -12.91 9.85 -4.79
C LEU A 339 -13.83 10.96 -5.29
N SER A 340 -13.69 12.16 -4.75
CA SER A 340 -14.08 13.41 -5.39
C SER A 340 -12.83 14.22 -5.71
N ILE A 341 -12.72 14.68 -6.94
CA ILE A 341 -11.57 15.43 -7.44
C ILE A 341 -12.03 16.77 -8.01
N ASP A 342 -11.17 17.78 -7.90
CA ASP A 342 -11.41 19.16 -8.31
C ASP A 342 -11.98 19.27 -9.74
N ALA A 343 -13.16 19.88 -9.87
CA ALA A 343 -13.83 20.02 -11.16
C ALA A 343 -13.05 20.89 -12.14
N ASP A 344 -12.45 21.98 -11.65
CA ASP A 344 -11.68 22.89 -12.51
C ASP A 344 -10.48 22.16 -13.13
N TRP A 345 -9.82 21.27 -12.37
CA TRP A 345 -8.74 20.47 -12.92
C TRP A 345 -9.23 19.49 -13.98
N VAL A 346 -10.30 18.73 -13.70
CA VAL A 346 -10.87 17.77 -14.67
C VAL A 346 -11.27 18.45 -15.95
N GLU A 347 -12.00 19.56 -15.87
CA GLU A 347 -12.50 20.30 -17.03
C GLU A 347 -11.36 20.87 -17.88
N ASN A 348 -10.33 21.46 -17.23
CA ASN A 348 -9.15 21.97 -17.94
C ASN A 348 -8.32 20.85 -18.60
N VAL A 349 -8.23 19.67 -17.97
CA VAL A 349 -7.57 18.52 -18.59
C VAL A 349 -8.40 17.98 -19.74
N MET A 350 -9.71 17.86 -19.59
CA MET A 350 -10.60 17.41 -20.68
C MET A 350 -10.63 18.41 -21.84
N ASP A 351 -10.47 19.73 -21.58
CA ASP A 351 -10.32 20.75 -22.62
C ASP A 351 -9.09 20.52 -23.51
N LEU A 352 -7.98 19.98 -22.95
CA LEU A 352 -6.81 19.61 -23.76
C LEU A 352 -7.13 18.53 -24.82
N TYR A 353 -8.14 17.70 -24.57
CA TYR A 353 -8.59 16.73 -25.57
C TYR A 353 -9.26 17.41 -26.75
N ASP A 354 -10.16 18.38 -26.50
CA ASP A 354 -10.90 19.07 -27.55
C ASP A 354 -10.05 20.17 -28.22
N ASN A 355 -9.24 20.85 -27.44
CA ASN A 355 -8.44 22.02 -27.85
C ASN A 355 -6.97 21.83 -27.51
N PRO A 356 -6.25 20.88 -28.14
CA PRO A 356 -4.84 20.68 -27.88
C PRO A 356 -4.01 21.91 -28.29
N PRO A 357 -3.03 22.36 -27.50
CA PRO A 357 -2.20 23.53 -27.78
C PRO A 357 -1.12 23.19 -28.81
N ILE A 358 -1.51 22.86 -30.02
CA ILE A 358 -0.64 22.54 -31.15
C ILE A 358 -0.31 23.84 -31.96
N LYS A 359 0.77 23.76 -32.77
CA LYS A 359 1.17 24.86 -33.65
C LYS A 359 0.21 25.05 -34.82
#